data_64deb1c6453734c02429c62a303a9023
#
_entry.id   64deb1c6453734c02429c62a303a9023
#
_cell.length_a   1.000
_cell.length_b   1.000
_cell.length_c   1.000
_cell.angle_alpha   90.00
_cell.angle_beta   90.00
_cell.angle_gamma   90.00
#
_symmetry.space_group_name_H-M   'P 1'
#
loop_
_entity.id
_entity.type
_entity.pdbx_description
1 polymer ?
#
loop_
_entity_poly.entity_id
_entity_poly.type
_entity_poly.pdbx_seq_one_letter_code
_entity_poly.pdbx_strand_id
1 'polypeptide(L)'
;MKKKISIALCLLLILISTTVFASTPVKMEIVENNICNIKLNENSKFEKKIVSSELDKNQVTLQLQVNNDAINKVPEGELMLVIDNSSSMTDKVGEVTRKDLVLNSANKLIENLLALNSSTLKIGIVSFSSSSEVSEQGTEKDAQLISDFTNDFSILKEKINSIEGTGAYTDLDSGLKLAQKTFTTEKNNKYLIVLTDGLPNMCVGSSDLVSVEALEKVISTTNETLKSLKNINVISLLTGISSEEAIFKTDTTGKSYTYGQVIQGVFGTTAQPTIGKFYKINDNEIEKTITEQIYADLVPVEQTLKDITIVDYFPQYIVDNFEMAYVEGVDALKISSKIDKETNSITWTIPELKAEETLKVQYTLTLKDKFDEKIIDQILNTNQKVEINYKDFDNTAKTTKSDVTPKIKLTAIQQLTQPTKDETKAPEELPKTGAPILFGFITVATVSTIAFAVKSKKFNF
;
A
#
# COMPACT_ATOMS: atom_id res chain seq x y z
N MET A 1 29.74 21.01 97.38
CA MET A 1 29.04 22.21 96.91
C MET A 1 28.96 22.09 95.36
N LYS A 2 27.84 21.70 94.84
CA LYS A 2 27.63 21.50 93.40
C LYS A 2 26.85 22.70 92.88
N LYS A 3 27.44 23.49 92.01
CA LYS A 3 26.79 24.57 91.30
C LYS A 3 25.98 23.94 90.10
N LYS A 4 24.69 24.18 90.15
CA LYS A 4 23.79 23.87 89.02
C LYS A 4 23.91 25.05 88.03
N ILE A 5 24.40 24.74 86.82
CA ILE A 5 24.36 25.66 85.72
C ILE A 5 23.08 25.35 84.95
N SER A 6 22.14 26.30 84.96
CA SER A 6 20.90 26.23 84.21
C SER A 6 21.19 26.76 82.80
N ILE A 7 21.20 25.87 81.81
CA ILE A 7 21.30 26.25 80.42
C ILE A 7 19.87 26.49 79.92
N ALA A 8 19.54 27.73 79.72
CA ALA A 8 18.33 28.11 78.98
C ALA A 8 18.57 27.88 77.50
N LEU A 9 17.99 26.82 77.01
CA LEU A 9 18.00 26.49 75.61
C LEU A 9 16.97 27.38 74.90
N CYS A 10 17.41 28.51 74.35
CA CYS A 10 16.58 29.26 73.39
C CYS A 10 16.39 28.46 72.14
N LEU A 11 15.28 27.80 72.04
CA LEU A 11 14.81 27.25 70.78
C LEU A 11 14.40 28.41 69.86
N LEU A 12 15.32 28.80 69.02
CA LEU A 12 15.07 29.71 67.91
C LEU A 12 14.34 28.82 66.83
N LEU A 13 13.05 28.79 66.88
CA LEU A 13 12.25 28.29 65.78
C LEU A 13 12.44 29.22 64.56
N ILE A 14 13.40 28.92 63.74
CA ILE A 14 13.47 29.46 62.37
C ILE A 14 12.30 28.83 61.67
N LEU A 15 11.18 29.52 61.60
CA LEU A 15 10.13 29.29 60.63
C LEU A 15 10.75 29.61 59.26
N ILE A 16 11.40 28.65 58.64
CA ILE A 16 11.60 28.68 57.20
C ILE A 16 10.18 28.56 56.61
N SER A 17 9.56 29.71 56.41
CA SER A 17 8.44 29.81 55.50
C SER A 17 8.99 29.43 54.11
N THR A 18 8.92 28.15 53.78
CA THR A 18 8.93 27.76 52.39
C THR A 18 7.71 28.43 51.79
N THR A 19 7.91 29.61 51.22
CA THR A 19 6.97 30.18 50.29
C THR A 19 6.87 29.16 49.16
N VAL A 20 5.91 28.28 49.27
CA VAL A 20 5.42 27.51 48.11
C VAL A 20 4.87 28.62 47.22
N PHE A 21 5.64 29.04 46.24
CA PHE A 21 5.10 29.84 45.16
C PHE A 21 4.11 28.92 44.46
N ALA A 22 2.85 29.05 44.87
CA ALA A 22 1.79 28.44 44.11
C ALA A 22 1.85 29.09 42.73
N SER A 23 2.08 28.29 41.70
CA SER A 23 1.98 28.78 40.31
C SER A 23 0.64 29.45 40.09
N THR A 24 0.61 30.55 39.37
CA THR A 24 -0.65 31.23 39.00
C THR A 24 -1.65 30.20 38.44
N PRO A 25 -2.85 30.08 39.03
CA PRO A 25 -3.84 29.14 38.49
C PRO A 25 -4.18 29.53 37.06
N VAL A 26 -4.03 28.60 36.16
CA VAL A 26 -4.28 28.82 34.72
C VAL A 26 -5.25 27.80 34.16
N LYS A 27 -5.91 28.18 33.07
CA LYS A 27 -6.76 27.31 32.24
C LYS A 27 -6.18 27.26 30.84
N MET A 28 -6.02 26.05 30.32
CA MET A 28 -5.64 25.84 28.94
C MET A 28 -6.86 26.00 28.02
N GLU A 29 -6.66 26.61 26.88
CA GLU A 29 -7.65 26.75 25.81
C GLU A 29 -7.04 26.34 24.48
N ILE A 30 -7.83 25.69 23.60
CA ILE A 30 -7.44 25.42 22.22
C ILE A 30 -7.82 26.67 21.43
N VAL A 31 -6.82 27.39 20.94
CA VAL A 31 -7.06 28.63 20.16
C VAL A 31 -7.34 28.29 18.70
N GLU A 32 -6.53 27.41 18.13
CA GLU A 32 -6.67 26.94 16.76
C GLU A 32 -6.32 25.46 16.71
N ASN A 33 -7.28 24.66 16.25
CA ASN A 33 -7.02 23.23 15.95
C ASN A 33 -6.67 23.08 14.46
N ASN A 34 -5.62 23.79 14.02
CA ASN A 34 -5.15 23.68 12.66
C ASN A 34 -4.67 22.27 12.40
N ILE A 35 -5.28 21.62 11.43
CA ILE A 35 -4.87 20.29 11.03
C ILE A 35 -3.65 20.42 10.12
N CYS A 36 -2.52 19.84 10.55
CA CYS A 36 -1.37 19.67 9.68
C CYS A 36 -1.68 18.53 8.70
N ASN A 37 -1.97 18.88 7.46
CA ASN A 37 -2.21 17.94 6.38
C ASN A 37 -1.03 17.96 5.40
N ILE A 38 -0.41 16.81 5.17
CA ILE A 38 0.67 16.65 4.20
C ILE A 38 0.28 15.55 3.22
N LYS A 39 0.17 15.89 1.94
CA LYS A 39 0.02 14.92 0.87
C LYS A 39 1.36 14.23 0.64
N LEU A 40 1.42 12.91 0.78
CA LEU A 40 2.61 12.10 0.51
C LEU A 40 2.67 11.73 -0.98
N ASN A 41 1.56 11.21 -1.51
CA ASN A 41 1.35 10.97 -2.94
C ASN A 41 -0.14 11.11 -3.28
N GLU A 42 -0.60 10.64 -4.44
CA GLU A 42 -2.01 10.77 -4.87
C GLU A 42 -2.98 10.06 -3.92
N ASN A 43 -2.55 8.98 -3.28
CA ASN A 43 -3.39 8.11 -2.46
C ASN A 43 -3.01 8.11 -0.97
N SER A 44 -1.97 8.86 -0.58
CA SER A 44 -1.45 8.78 0.78
C SER A 44 -1.26 10.16 1.38
N LYS A 45 -1.60 10.28 2.66
CA LYS A 45 -1.52 11.54 3.40
C LYS A 45 -1.13 11.32 4.86
N PHE A 46 -0.59 12.36 5.45
CA PHE A 46 -0.35 12.51 6.88
C PHE A 46 -1.24 13.58 7.47
N GLU A 47 -1.75 13.34 8.66
CA GLU A 47 -2.49 14.33 9.45
C GLU A 47 -1.94 14.40 10.87
N LYS A 48 -1.85 15.65 11.42
CA LYS A 48 -1.65 15.90 12.84
C LYS A 48 -2.67 16.89 13.35
N LYS A 49 -3.33 16.57 14.47
CA LYS A 49 -4.40 17.40 15.07
C LYS A 49 -4.56 17.11 16.56
N ILE A 50 -5.22 18.02 17.27
CA ILE A 50 -5.74 17.74 18.62
C ILE A 50 -7.03 16.92 18.45
N VAL A 51 -7.11 15.76 19.14
CA VAL A 51 -8.26 14.86 19.09
C VAL A 51 -9.09 14.85 20.36
N SER A 52 -8.50 15.23 21.48
CA SER A 52 -9.21 15.40 22.77
C SER A 52 -8.50 16.38 23.67
N SER A 53 -9.20 16.88 24.68
CA SER A 53 -8.67 17.76 25.70
C SER A 53 -9.32 17.49 27.04
N GLU A 54 -8.51 17.52 28.11
CA GLU A 54 -8.96 17.56 29.51
C GLU A 54 -8.52 18.92 30.06
N LEU A 55 -9.32 19.95 29.76
CA LEU A 55 -8.95 21.35 30.02
C LEU A 55 -8.87 21.68 31.51
N ASP A 56 -9.60 20.96 32.35
CA ASP A 56 -9.49 21.00 33.83
C ASP A 56 -8.13 20.49 34.35
N LYS A 57 -7.47 19.65 33.58
CA LYS A 57 -6.10 19.15 33.85
C LYS A 57 -5.03 19.87 33.04
N ASN A 58 -5.38 20.92 32.31
CA ASN A 58 -4.48 21.60 31.38
C ASN A 58 -3.75 20.62 30.43
N GLN A 59 -4.54 19.71 29.81
CA GLN A 59 -4.04 18.66 28.94
C GLN A 59 -4.74 18.66 27.59
N VAL A 60 -3.97 18.40 26.53
CA VAL A 60 -4.45 18.10 25.19
C VAL A 60 -3.84 16.80 24.68
N THR A 61 -4.58 16.07 23.86
CA THR A 61 -4.08 14.87 23.17
C THR A 61 -3.93 15.17 21.68
N LEU A 62 -2.73 14.98 21.18
CA LEU A 62 -2.41 15.10 19.76
C LEU A 62 -2.39 13.71 19.12
N GLN A 63 -2.90 13.63 17.89
CA GLN A 63 -2.84 12.44 17.05
C GLN A 63 -2.03 12.72 15.79
N LEU A 64 -1.10 11.83 15.49
CA LEU A 64 -0.43 11.70 14.20
C LEU A 64 -1.04 10.49 13.50
N GLN A 65 -1.41 10.67 12.24
CA GLN A 65 -2.05 9.62 11.45
C GLN A 65 -1.45 9.60 10.05
N VAL A 66 -1.10 8.42 9.56
CA VAL A 66 -0.74 8.20 8.15
C VAL A 66 -1.76 7.29 7.53
N ASN A 67 -2.33 7.71 6.42
CA ASN A 67 -3.28 6.94 5.62
C ASN A 67 -2.63 6.57 4.30
N ASN A 68 -2.89 5.37 3.85
CA ASN A 68 -2.66 4.93 2.50
C ASN A 68 -3.99 4.43 1.92
N ASP A 69 -4.70 5.33 1.22
CA ASP A 69 -6.00 5.07 0.62
C ASP A 69 -5.86 4.40 -0.77
N ALA A 70 -4.65 3.97 -1.14
CA ALA A 70 -4.40 3.22 -2.35
C ALA A 70 -5.14 1.87 -2.32
N ILE A 71 -5.63 1.44 -3.46
CA ILE A 71 -6.27 0.13 -3.61
C ILE A 71 -5.32 -0.74 -4.44
N ASN A 72 -4.90 -1.87 -3.90
CA ASN A 72 -4.19 -2.86 -4.69
C ASN A 72 -5.14 -3.38 -5.76
N LYS A 73 -4.89 -2.97 -7.02
CA LYS A 73 -5.65 -3.50 -8.14
C LYS A 73 -5.22 -4.94 -8.36
N VAL A 74 -6.05 -5.88 -7.98
CA VAL A 74 -5.91 -7.28 -8.41
C VAL A 74 -6.41 -7.39 -9.84
N PRO A 75 -5.79 -8.24 -10.67
CA PRO A 75 -6.30 -8.48 -12.00
C PRO A 75 -7.71 -9.03 -11.89
N GLU A 76 -8.64 -8.37 -12.56
CA GLU A 76 -10.03 -8.80 -12.66
C GLU A 76 -10.38 -8.96 -14.13
N GLY A 77 -11.31 -9.83 -14.45
CA GLY A 77 -11.76 -10.09 -15.80
C GLY A 77 -11.38 -11.48 -16.31
N GLU A 78 -10.94 -11.57 -17.54
CA GLU A 78 -10.65 -12.83 -18.22
C GLU A 78 -9.20 -12.87 -18.70
N LEU A 79 -8.48 -13.93 -18.32
CA LEU A 79 -7.11 -14.19 -18.75
C LEU A 79 -7.07 -15.48 -19.55
N MET A 80 -6.62 -15.43 -20.80
CA MET A 80 -6.45 -16.60 -21.65
C MET A 80 -4.96 -16.94 -21.76
N LEU A 81 -4.60 -18.17 -21.41
CA LEU A 81 -3.29 -18.75 -21.72
C LEU A 81 -3.35 -19.44 -23.06
N VAL A 82 -2.47 -19.07 -23.98
CA VAL A 82 -2.34 -19.67 -25.33
C VAL A 82 -0.99 -20.37 -25.37
N ILE A 83 -1.01 -21.70 -25.27
CA ILE A 83 0.16 -22.54 -25.01
C ILE A 83 0.51 -23.34 -26.26
N ASP A 84 1.75 -23.19 -26.70
CA ASP A 84 2.34 -23.97 -27.78
C ASP A 84 2.45 -25.44 -27.37
N ASN A 85 1.98 -26.33 -28.23
CA ASN A 85 2.08 -27.77 -28.10
C ASN A 85 2.71 -28.42 -29.35
N SER A 86 3.58 -27.67 -30.04
CA SER A 86 4.34 -28.20 -31.19
C SER A 86 5.51 -29.09 -30.72
N SER A 87 6.08 -29.84 -31.67
CA SER A 87 7.11 -30.83 -31.36
C SER A 87 8.39 -30.26 -30.76
N SER A 88 8.74 -29.00 -31.05
CA SER A 88 9.90 -28.30 -30.45
C SER A 88 9.78 -28.17 -28.93
N MET A 89 8.56 -28.10 -28.41
CA MET A 89 8.32 -28.04 -26.96
C MET A 89 8.81 -29.31 -26.22
N THR A 90 9.09 -30.41 -26.91
CA THR A 90 9.67 -31.61 -26.31
C THR A 90 11.19 -31.59 -26.17
N ASP A 91 11.86 -30.55 -26.67
CA ASP A 91 13.30 -30.38 -26.53
C ASP A 91 13.72 -30.33 -25.06
N LYS A 92 14.85 -30.95 -24.76
CA LYS A 92 15.38 -31.04 -23.41
C LYS A 92 16.03 -29.75 -22.96
N VAL A 93 15.67 -29.31 -21.76
CA VAL A 93 16.28 -28.22 -21.01
C VAL A 93 16.76 -28.80 -19.69
N GLY A 94 18.01 -29.25 -19.65
CA GLY A 94 18.52 -30.04 -18.54
C GLY A 94 17.87 -31.44 -18.48
N GLU A 95 17.21 -31.75 -17.38
CA GLU A 95 16.56 -33.07 -17.16
C GLU A 95 15.09 -33.10 -17.62
N VAL A 96 14.45 -31.94 -17.79
CA VAL A 96 13.02 -31.82 -18.16
C VAL A 96 12.85 -31.35 -19.60
N THR A 97 11.62 -31.36 -20.12
CA THR A 97 11.33 -30.76 -21.41
C THR A 97 11.00 -29.26 -21.26
N ARG A 98 11.15 -28.50 -22.34
CA ARG A 98 10.68 -27.09 -22.40
C ARG A 98 9.19 -27.01 -22.08
N LYS A 99 8.40 -27.98 -22.58
CA LYS A 99 6.98 -28.11 -22.26
C LYS A 99 6.75 -28.21 -20.75
N ASP A 100 7.48 -29.11 -20.05
CA ASP A 100 7.34 -29.27 -18.61
C ASP A 100 7.64 -27.97 -17.85
N LEU A 101 8.67 -27.22 -18.26
CA LEU A 101 8.99 -25.92 -17.67
C LEU A 101 7.87 -24.90 -17.87
N VAL A 102 7.35 -24.80 -19.08
CA VAL A 102 6.27 -23.86 -19.41
C VAL A 102 4.99 -24.21 -18.64
N LEU A 103 4.55 -25.48 -18.67
CA LEU A 103 3.34 -25.91 -17.97
C LEU A 103 3.42 -25.76 -16.45
N ASN A 104 4.56 -26.11 -15.86
CA ASN A 104 4.79 -25.93 -14.43
C ASN A 104 4.82 -24.45 -14.02
N SER A 105 5.44 -23.60 -14.85
CA SER A 105 5.49 -22.16 -14.60
C SER A 105 4.11 -21.51 -14.78
N ALA A 106 3.33 -21.95 -15.76
CA ALA A 106 1.95 -21.51 -15.96
C ALA A 106 1.07 -21.90 -14.76
N ASN A 107 1.20 -23.12 -14.23
CA ASN A 107 0.50 -23.54 -13.01
C ASN A 107 0.84 -22.64 -11.82
N LYS A 108 2.12 -22.30 -11.60
CA LYS A 108 2.53 -21.38 -10.53
C LYS A 108 1.98 -19.97 -10.72
N LEU A 109 1.98 -19.47 -11.97
CA LEU A 109 1.41 -18.15 -12.29
C LEU A 109 -0.09 -18.12 -11.95
N ILE A 110 -0.85 -19.13 -12.37
CA ILE A 110 -2.29 -19.23 -12.08
C ILE A 110 -2.55 -19.29 -10.58
N GLU A 111 -1.80 -20.14 -9.85
CA GLU A 111 -1.92 -20.26 -8.39
C GLU A 111 -1.71 -18.91 -7.70
N ASN A 112 -0.66 -18.21 -8.06
CA ASN A 112 -0.34 -16.90 -7.49
C ASN A 112 -1.41 -15.84 -7.81
N LEU A 113 -1.91 -15.80 -9.04
CA LEU A 113 -2.95 -14.84 -9.45
C LEU A 113 -4.28 -15.09 -8.75
N LEU A 114 -4.71 -16.36 -8.65
CA LEU A 114 -5.97 -16.71 -7.97
C LEU A 114 -5.89 -16.56 -6.45
N ALA A 115 -4.70 -16.70 -5.85
CA ALA A 115 -4.49 -16.44 -4.42
C ALA A 115 -4.73 -14.96 -4.05
N LEU A 116 -4.52 -14.02 -4.98
CA LEU A 116 -4.80 -12.60 -4.74
C LEU A 116 -6.30 -12.30 -4.71
N ASN A 117 -7.05 -12.81 -5.69
CA ASN A 117 -8.49 -12.61 -5.79
C ASN A 117 -9.15 -13.64 -6.72
N SER A 118 -9.56 -14.76 -6.16
CA SER A 118 -10.18 -15.84 -6.91
C SER A 118 -11.61 -15.55 -7.40
N SER A 119 -12.25 -14.46 -6.91
CA SER A 119 -13.67 -14.21 -7.21
C SER A 119 -13.89 -13.45 -8.52
N THR A 120 -12.96 -12.61 -8.94
CA THR A 120 -13.13 -11.68 -10.07
C THR A 120 -12.28 -11.98 -11.29
N LEU A 121 -11.21 -12.76 -11.15
CA LEU A 121 -10.38 -13.23 -12.27
C LEU A 121 -10.80 -14.63 -12.68
N LYS A 122 -11.07 -14.83 -13.98
CA LYS A 122 -11.30 -16.14 -14.58
C LYS A 122 -10.23 -16.43 -15.61
N ILE A 123 -9.74 -17.65 -15.65
CA ILE A 123 -8.64 -18.10 -16.51
C ILE A 123 -9.14 -19.18 -17.45
N GLY A 124 -8.86 -19.02 -18.75
CA GLY A 124 -9.09 -20.00 -19.78
C GLY A 124 -7.76 -20.49 -20.37
N ILE A 125 -7.76 -21.62 -21.02
CA ILE A 125 -6.57 -22.25 -21.59
C ILE A 125 -6.88 -22.74 -23.01
N VAL A 126 -6.07 -22.29 -23.95
CA VAL A 126 -6.01 -22.78 -25.34
C VAL A 126 -4.66 -23.41 -25.57
N SER A 127 -4.59 -24.57 -26.21
CA SER A 127 -3.32 -25.07 -26.75
C SER A 127 -3.38 -25.03 -28.28
N PHE A 128 -2.22 -24.92 -28.92
CA PHE A 128 -2.13 -24.91 -30.39
C PHE A 128 -0.90 -25.68 -30.88
N SER A 129 -1.06 -26.27 -32.05
CA SER A 129 -0.01 -26.91 -32.85
C SER A 129 -0.61 -27.19 -34.24
N SER A 130 0.04 -27.94 -35.10
CA SER A 130 -0.57 -28.41 -36.33
C SER A 130 -0.17 -29.86 -36.62
N SER A 131 -1.03 -30.58 -37.33
CA SER A 131 -0.84 -31.99 -37.68
C SER A 131 0.27 -32.20 -38.70
N SER A 132 0.88 -33.37 -38.71
CA SER A 132 1.72 -33.85 -39.84
C SER A 132 0.91 -34.21 -41.06
N GLU A 133 -0.39 -34.50 -40.91
CA GLU A 133 -1.28 -34.85 -42.00
C GLU A 133 -1.70 -33.63 -42.82
N VAL A 134 -1.33 -33.57 -44.10
CA VAL A 134 -1.52 -32.40 -44.95
C VAL A 134 -2.98 -31.93 -45.01
N SER A 135 -3.93 -32.85 -44.98
CA SER A 135 -5.37 -32.57 -45.02
C SER A 135 -5.90 -31.88 -43.75
N GLU A 136 -5.14 -31.90 -42.67
CA GLU A 136 -5.51 -31.34 -41.38
C GLU A 136 -4.68 -30.08 -41.01
N GLN A 137 -3.69 -29.72 -41.83
CA GLN A 137 -2.81 -28.56 -41.61
C GLN A 137 -3.49 -27.23 -41.87
N GLY A 138 -3.12 -26.21 -41.09
CA GLY A 138 -3.59 -24.85 -41.30
C GLY A 138 -5.10 -24.70 -41.16
N THR A 139 -5.70 -25.37 -40.20
CA THR A 139 -7.16 -25.38 -39.96
C THR A 139 -7.47 -24.86 -38.55
N GLU A 140 -8.75 -24.50 -38.32
CA GLU A 140 -9.20 -24.13 -36.95
C GLU A 140 -9.04 -25.26 -35.94
N LYS A 141 -8.82 -26.52 -36.39
CA LYS A 141 -8.57 -27.66 -35.50
C LYS A 141 -7.17 -27.70 -34.94
N ASP A 142 -6.26 -26.86 -35.45
CA ASP A 142 -4.90 -26.74 -34.97
C ASP A 142 -4.84 -26.06 -33.59
N ALA A 143 -5.97 -25.51 -33.11
CA ALA A 143 -6.12 -25.02 -31.76
C ALA A 143 -7.24 -25.75 -31.01
N GLN A 144 -7.06 -25.98 -29.72
CA GLN A 144 -8.01 -26.66 -28.85
C GLN A 144 -8.26 -25.81 -27.59
N LEU A 145 -9.55 -25.66 -27.23
CA LEU A 145 -9.95 -25.10 -25.95
C LEU A 145 -9.77 -26.18 -24.86
N ILE A 146 -8.73 -26.06 -24.09
CA ILE A 146 -8.38 -27.01 -23.02
C ILE A 146 -9.25 -26.76 -21.78
N SER A 147 -9.45 -25.48 -21.45
CA SER A 147 -10.33 -25.03 -20.35
C SER A 147 -11.07 -23.77 -20.75
N ASP A 148 -12.37 -23.76 -20.55
CA ASP A 148 -13.15 -22.52 -20.56
C ASP A 148 -12.81 -21.68 -19.32
N PHE A 149 -13.27 -20.43 -19.28
CA PHE A 149 -12.97 -19.49 -18.20
C PHE A 149 -13.52 -19.98 -16.85
N THR A 150 -12.61 -20.24 -15.91
CA THR A 150 -12.93 -20.63 -14.53
C THR A 150 -11.93 -19.98 -13.55
N ASN A 151 -12.32 -19.88 -12.30
CA ASN A 151 -11.44 -19.48 -11.18
C ASN A 151 -11.12 -20.66 -10.25
N ASP A 152 -11.46 -21.88 -10.64
CA ASP A 152 -11.10 -23.09 -9.90
C ASP A 152 -9.70 -23.56 -10.28
N PHE A 153 -8.74 -23.33 -9.38
CA PHE A 153 -7.34 -23.72 -9.60
C PHE A 153 -7.18 -25.23 -9.82
N SER A 154 -7.96 -26.06 -9.15
CA SER A 154 -7.85 -27.52 -9.27
C SER A 154 -8.21 -27.97 -10.68
N ILE A 155 -9.28 -27.41 -11.26
CA ILE A 155 -9.69 -27.66 -12.65
C ILE A 155 -8.62 -27.17 -13.61
N LEU A 156 -8.14 -25.94 -13.46
CA LEU A 156 -7.11 -25.36 -14.33
C LEU A 156 -5.82 -26.20 -14.32
N LYS A 157 -5.36 -26.61 -13.14
CA LYS A 157 -4.18 -27.46 -12.99
C LYS A 157 -4.35 -28.82 -13.65
N GLU A 158 -5.50 -29.48 -13.47
CA GLU A 158 -5.82 -30.73 -14.16
C GLU A 158 -5.78 -30.54 -15.68
N LYS A 159 -6.41 -29.48 -16.18
CA LYS A 159 -6.47 -29.16 -17.61
C LYS A 159 -5.11 -28.84 -18.22
N ILE A 160 -4.27 -28.06 -17.56
CA ILE A 160 -2.88 -27.82 -18.02
C ILE A 160 -2.11 -29.13 -18.10
N ASN A 161 -2.21 -29.95 -17.07
CA ASN A 161 -1.48 -31.23 -17.02
C ASN A 161 -2.02 -32.26 -18.02
N SER A 162 -3.23 -32.06 -18.57
CA SER A 162 -3.80 -32.91 -19.61
C SER A 162 -3.37 -32.54 -21.03
N ILE A 163 -2.54 -31.49 -21.21
CA ILE A 163 -1.96 -31.15 -22.51
C ILE A 163 -0.90 -32.19 -22.87
N GLU A 164 -1.35 -33.28 -23.50
CA GLU A 164 -0.49 -34.39 -23.92
C GLU A 164 -0.26 -34.34 -25.45
N GLY A 165 0.68 -35.17 -25.88
CA GLY A 165 1.04 -35.24 -27.29
C GLY A 165 1.74 -33.96 -27.77
N THR A 166 2.08 -33.94 -29.03
CA THR A 166 2.62 -32.78 -29.74
C THR A 166 2.22 -32.81 -31.19
N GLY A 167 1.86 -31.67 -31.75
CA GLY A 167 1.72 -31.52 -33.20
C GLY A 167 3.09 -31.35 -33.88
N ALA A 168 3.13 -31.61 -35.18
CA ALA A 168 4.38 -31.51 -35.95
C ALA A 168 4.81 -30.08 -36.22
N TYR A 169 3.86 -29.14 -36.25
CA TYR A 169 4.07 -27.75 -36.66
C TYR A 169 3.42 -26.77 -35.68
N THR A 170 3.74 -25.48 -35.87
CA THR A 170 3.36 -24.37 -35.00
C THR A 170 2.34 -23.46 -35.73
N ASP A 171 1.04 -23.54 -35.37
CA ASP A 171 -0.01 -22.67 -35.88
C ASP A 171 -0.47 -21.69 -34.79
N LEU A 172 0.30 -20.66 -34.56
CA LEU A 172 -0.04 -19.60 -33.58
C LEU A 172 -1.31 -18.84 -33.98
N ASP A 173 -1.55 -18.65 -35.30
CA ASP A 173 -2.73 -17.97 -35.81
C ASP A 173 -4.04 -18.62 -35.36
N SER A 174 -4.12 -19.96 -35.44
CA SER A 174 -5.28 -20.72 -34.97
C SER A 174 -5.50 -20.56 -33.46
N GLY A 175 -4.40 -20.60 -32.67
CA GLY A 175 -4.44 -20.38 -31.22
C GLY A 175 -4.99 -19.01 -30.84
N LEU A 176 -4.49 -17.96 -31.50
CA LEU A 176 -4.93 -16.58 -31.27
C LEU A 176 -6.41 -16.37 -31.66
N LYS A 177 -6.83 -16.89 -32.80
CA LYS A 177 -8.25 -16.83 -33.27
C LYS A 177 -9.19 -17.52 -32.31
N LEU A 178 -8.84 -18.74 -31.86
CA LEU A 178 -9.66 -19.46 -30.89
C LEU A 178 -9.72 -18.70 -29.55
N ALA A 179 -8.60 -18.21 -29.05
CA ALA A 179 -8.56 -17.41 -27.83
C ALA A 179 -9.44 -16.16 -27.94
N GLN A 180 -9.32 -15.41 -29.06
CA GLN A 180 -10.13 -14.22 -29.32
C GLN A 180 -11.64 -14.51 -29.32
N LYS A 181 -12.05 -15.63 -29.95
CA LYS A 181 -13.45 -16.07 -30.05
C LYS A 181 -14.02 -16.55 -28.71
N THR A 182 -13.16 -17.04 -27.80
CA THR A 182 -13.59 -17.60 -26.51
C THR A 182 -13.86 -16.53 -25.48
N PHE A 183 -13.22 -15.36 -25.55
CA PHE A 183 -13.50 -14.26 -24.62
C PHE A 183 -14.99 -13.93 -24.59
N THR A 184 -15.54 -13.87 -23.38
CA THR A 184 -16.91 -13.45 -23.17
C THR A 184 -17.03 -11.92 -23.25
N THR A 185 -18.14 -11.36 -23.03
CA THR A 185 -18.55 -10.03 -23.43
C THR A 185 -17.75 -8.81 -22.96
N GLU A 186 -18.05 -7.70 -23.53
CA GLU A 186 -17.57 -6.34 -23.69
C GLU A 186 -17.13 -5.56 -22.43
N LYS A 187 -17.35 -6.04 -21.21
CA LYS A 187 -17.17 -5.22 -19.99
C LYS A 187 -15.99 -5.61 -19.13
N ASN A 188 -15.37 -6.76 -19.34
CA ASN A 188 -14.30 -7.26 -18.50
C ASN A 188 -12.93 -6.92 -19.08
N ASN A 189 -11.96 -6.63 -18.24
CA ASN A 189 -10.57 -6.59 -18.66
C ASN A 189 -10.19 -7.93 -19.28
N LYS A 190 -9.49 -7.90 -20.41
CA LYS A 190 -9.06 -9.09 -21.13
C LYS A 190 -7.56 -9.13 -21.19
N TYR A 191 -6.99 -10.26 -20.81
CA TYR A 191 -5.57 -10.54 -20.86
C TYR A 191 -5.33 -11.79 -21.70
N LEU A 192 -4.29 -11.78 -22.52
CA LEU A 192 -3.88 -12.94 -23.31
C LEU A 192 -2.38 -13.12 -23.18
N ILE A 193 -1.96 -14.32 -22.76
CA ILE A 193 -0.56 -14.68 -22.64
C ILE A 193 -0.25 -15.78 -23.64
N VAL A 194 0.65 -15.50 -24.57
CA VAL A 194 1.19 -16.49 -25.50
C VAL A 194 2.48 -17.06 -24.92
N LEU A 195 2.55 -18.38 -24.83
CA LEU A 195 3.74 -19.13 -24.40
C LEU A 195 4.15 -20.06 -25.55
N THR A 196 5.26 -19.75 -26.23
CA THR A 196 5.74 -20.50 -27.40
C THR A 196 7.26 -20.61 -27.41
N ASP A 197 7.76 -21.71 -27.96
CA ASP A 197 9.19 -21.90 -28.23
C ASP A 197 9.51 -21.91 -29.73
N GLY A 198 8.46 -21.84 -30.55
CA GLY A 198 8.56 -21.94 -32.00
C GLY A 198 8.09 -20.68 -32.73
N LEU A 199 8.67 -20.47 -33.90
CA LEU A 199 8.13 -19.51 -34.84
C LEU A 199 6.97 -20.14 -35.58
N PRO A 200 5.88 -19.38 -35.85
CA PRO A 200 4.78 -19.91 -36.61
C PRO A 200 5.25 -20.29 -38.02
N ASN A 201 4.98 -21.49 -38.38
CA ASN A 201 5.27 -22.07 -39.71
C ASN A 201 4.02 -22.58 -40.40
N MET A 202 2.85 -22.44 -39.75
CA MET A 202 1.51 -22.67 -40.24
C MET A 202 0.58 -21.51 -39.90
N CYS A 203 -0.48 -21.32 -40.63
CA CYS A 203 -1.59 -20.44 -40.30
C CYS A 203 -2.90 -20.96 -40.89
N VAL A 204 -4.04 -20.51 -40.39
CA VAL A 204 -5.35 -20.88 -40.97
C VAL A 204 -5.41 -20.49 -42.44
N GLY A 205 -5.70 -21.47 -43.29
CA GLY A 205 -5.73 -21.32 -44.74
C GLY A 205 -4.38 -21.44 -45.45
N SER A 206 -3.34 -21.93 -44.78
CA SER A 206 -2.06 -22.30 -45.37
C SER A 206 -1.76 -23.77 -45.07
N SER A 207 -1.53 -24.57 -46.09
CA SER A 207 -1.17 -25.99 -45.99
C SER A 207 0.19 -26.31 -46.61
N ASP A 208 0.95 -25.31 -47.11
CA ASP A 208 2.22 -25.52 -47.76
C ASP A 208 3.34 -24.67 -47.10
N LEU A 209 4.34 -25.39 -46.57
CA LEU A 209 5.57 -24.81 -45.97
C LEU A 209 6.80 -24.92 -46.87
N VAL A 210 6.65 -25.39 -48.08
CA VAL A 210 7.77 -25.66 -48.98
C VAL A 210 8.36 -24.34 -49.50
N SER A 211 7.53 -23.31 -49.73
CA SER A 211 7.98 -22.03 -50.30
C SER A 211 8.19 -20.91 -49.27
N VAL A 212 9.03 -19.95 -49.58
CA VAL A 212 9.19 -18.69 -48.83
C VAL A 212 7.93 -17.85 -48.92
N GLU A 213 7.16 -17.95 -50.04
CA GLU A 213 5.90 -17.24 -50.21
C GLU A 213 4.84 -17.73 -49.18
N ALA A 214 4.77 -19.06 -48.95
CA ALA A 214 3.90 -19.62 -47.92
C ALA A 214 4.30 -19.10 -46.52
N LEU A 215 5.59 -19.01 -46.20
CA LEU A 215 6.10 -18.42 -44.97
C LEU A 215 5.70 -16.94 -44.82
N GLU A 216 5.83 -16.14 -45.88
CA GLU A 216 5.41 -14.74 -45.90
C GLU A 216 3.92 -14.58 -45.59
N LYS A 217 3.08 -15.49 -46.10
CA LYS A 217 1.67 -15.53 -45.75
C LYS A 217 1.46 -15.85 -44.28
N VAL A 218 2.17 -16.84 -43.72
CA VAL A 218 2.10 -17.17 -42.30
C VAL A 218 2.48 -15.96 -41.43
N ILE A 219 3.60 -15.31 -41.75
CA ILE A 219 4.06 -14.12 -41.01
C ILE A 219 3.01 -13.01 -41.05
N SER A 220 2.51 -12.65 -42.26
CA SER A 220 1.52 -11.57 -42.40
C SER A 220 0.19 -11.91 -41.71
N THR A 221 -0.32 -13.13 -41.89
CA THR A 221 -1.59 -13.56 -41.28
C THR A 221 -1.51 -13.55 -39.75
N THR A 222 -0.45 -14.13 -39.19
CA THR A 222 -0.28 -14.16 -37.72
C THR A 222 -0.10 -12.76 -37.14
N ASN A 223 0.68 -11.88 -37.82
CA ASN A 223 0.84 -10.49 -37.41
C ASN A 223 -0.49 -9.70 -37.45
N GLU A 224 -1.30 -9.90 -38.51
CA GLU A 224 -2.62 -9.28 -38.61
C GLU A 224 -3.56 -9.75 -37.50
N THR A 225 -3.55 -11.05 -37.19
CA THR A 225 -4.33 -11.60 -36.07
C THR A 225 -3.88 -11.00 -34.75
N LEU A 226 -2.56 -10.91 -34.46
CA LEU A 226 -2.05 -10.23 -33.29
C LEU A 226 -2.54 -8.77 -33.23
N LYS A 227 -2.44 -8.02 -34.31
CA LYS A 227 -2.90 -6.62 -34.38
C LYS A 227 -4.41 -6.47 -34.18
N SER A 228 -5.19 -7.49 -34.48
CA SER A 228 -6.65 -7.48 -34.26
C SER A 228 -7.03 -7.50 -32.76
N LEU A 229 -6.12 -7.91 -31.88
CA LEU A 229 -6.32 -8.04 -30.42
C LEU A 229 -6.22 -6.71 -29.66
N LYS A 230 -6.44 -5.55 -30.28
CA LYS A 230 -6.19 -4.20 -29.72
C LYS A 230 -6.90 -3.88 -28.39
N ASN A 231 -7.99 -4.60 -28.08
CA ASN A 231 -8.75 -4.40 -26.83
C ASN A 231 -8.42 -5.46 -25.78
N ILE A 232 -7.32 -6.18 -25.97
CA ILE A 232 -6.82 -7.24 -25.10
C ILE A 232 -5.40 -6.86 -24.67
N ASN A 233 -5.07 -6.99 -23.39
CA ASN A 233 -3.73 -6.84 -22.88
C ASN A 233 -2.93 -8.10 -23.25
N VAL A 234 -2.13 -8.01 -24.31
CA VAL A 234 -1.37 -9.16 -24.86
C VAL A 234 0.05 -9.16 -24.30
N ILE A 235 0.48 -10.33 -23.84
CA ILE A 235 1.87 -10.61 -23.45
C ILE A 235 2.31 -11.84 -24.23
N SER A 236 3.36 -11.71 -25.01
CA SER A 236 3.93 -12.84 -25.77
C SER A 236 5.29 -13.21 -25.20
N LEU A 237 5.53 -14.49 -24.94
CA LEU A 237 6.81 -15.06 -24.54
C LEU A 237 7.26 -16.04 -25.61
N LEU A 238 8.46 -15.80 -26.16
CA LEU A 238 9.16 -16.68 -27.08
C LEU A 238 10.49 -17.13 -26.44
N THR A 239 10.71 -18.44 -26.46
CA THR A 239 11.96 -19.07 -26.00
C THR A 239 12.53 -20.01 -27.07
N GLY A 240 13.60 -20.75 -26.78
CA GLY A 240 14.11 -21.82 -27.66
C GLY A 240 14.89 -21.37 -28.89
N ILE A 241 15.05 -20.05 -29.12
CA ILE A 241 15.75 -19.52 -30.29
C ILE A 241 17.22 -19.28 -29.97
N SER A 242 18.09 -20.16 -30.45
CA SER A 242 19.52 -20.11 -30.17
C SER A 242 20.27 -19.02 -30.98
N SER A 243 19.81 -18.67 -32.17
CA SER A 243 20.41 -17.64 -33.03
C SER A 243 19.38 -17.02 -33.96
N GLU A 244 19.28 -15.70 -33.93
CA GLU A 244 18.43 -14.92 -34.84
C GLU A 244 19.02 -14.84 -36.26
N GLU A 245 20.31 -15.02 -36.40
CA GLU A 245 21.02 -14.96 -37.70
C GLU A 245 20.92 -16.29 -38.45
N ALA A 246 20.57 -17.36 -37.76
CA ALA A 246 20.38 -18.67 -38.39
C ALA A 246 19.25 -18.62 -39.43
N ILE A 247 19.41 -19.38 -40.52
CA ILE A 247 18.41 -19.47 -41.58
C ILE A 247 17.25 -20.31 -41.08
N PHE A 248 16.07 -19.74 -41.07
CA PHE A 248 14.81 -20.43 -40.76
C PHE A 248 14.29 -21.20 -41.97
N LYS A 249 14.27 -20.55 -43.13
CA LYS A 249 13.79 -21.13 -44.39
C LYS A 249 14.53 -20.57 -45.60
N THR A 250 14.83 -21.44 -46.57
CA THR A 250 15.29 -21.05 -47.91
C THR A 250 14.46 -21.76 -48.99
N ASP A 251 14.07 -21.06 -50.01
CA ASP A 251 13.35 -21.66 -51.16
C ASP A 251 14.31 -22.07 -52.28
N THR A 252 13.74 -22.66 -53.35
CA THR A 252 14.46 -23.13 -54.54
C THR A 252 15.10 -21.99 -55.34
N THR A 253 14.71 -20.73 -55.14
CA THR A 253 15.26 -19.55 -55.81
C THR A 253 16.46 -18.94 -55.05
N GLY A 254 16.74 -19.46 -53.86
CA GLY A 254 17.77 -18.94 -52.98
C GLY A 254 17.30 -17.77 -52.06
N LYS A 255 16.01 -17.40 -52.09
CA LYS A 255 15.43 -16.48 -51.15
C LYS A 255 15.34 -17.13 -49.75
N SER A 256 15.81 -16.46 -48.74
CA SER A 256 15.84 -17.01 -47.37
C SER A 256 15.31 -16.03 -46.35
N TYR A 257 14.83 -16.57 -45.26
CA TYR A 257 14.45 -15.85 -44.02
C TYR A 257 15.25 -16.41 -42.84
N THR A 258 15.77 -15.50 -42.04
CA THR A 258 16.38 -15.85 -40.75
C THR A 258 15.31 -15.93 -39.65
N TYR A 259 15.65 -16.58 -38.53
CA TYR A 259 14.81 -16.56 -37.36
C TYR A 259 14.46 -15.13 -36.91
N GLY A 260 15.43 -14.23 -36.89
CA GLY A 260 15.22 -12.83 -36.52
C GLY A 260 14.24 -12.09 -37.43
N GLN A 261 14.24 -12.36 -38.73
CA GLN A 261 13.30 -11.76 -39.69
C GLN A 261 11.87 -12.26 -39.43
N VAL A 262 11.71 -13.54 -39.14
CA VAL A 262 10.38 -14.10 -38.81
C VAL A 262 9.89 -13.55 -37.45
N ILE A 263 10.74 -13.53 -36.44
CA ILE A 263 10.43 -12.93 -35.13
C ILE A 263 9.93 -11.51 -35.30
N GLN A 264 10.73 -10.68 -36.00
CA GLN A 264 10.38 -9.27 -36.22
C GLN A 264 9.09 -9.11 -37.02
N GLY A 265 8.87 -9.97 -38.01
CA GLY A 265 7.66 -9.95 -38.83
C GLY A 265 6.40 -10.29 -38.06
N VAL A 266 6.46 -11.20 -37.09
CA VAL A 266 5.31 -11.66 -36.29
C VAL A 266 5.14 -10.83 -35.03
N PHE A 267 6.16 -10.81 -34.17
CA PHE A 267 6.09 -10.26 -32.83
C PHE A 267 6.60 -8.81 -32.71
N GLY A 268 7.34 -8.33 -33.71
CA GLY A 268 8.09 -7.09 -33.62
C GLY A 268 9.43 -7.26 -32.86
N THR A 269 9.83 -6.26 -32.14
CA THR A 269 10.98 -6.31 -31.21
C THR A 269 10.51 -6.17 -29.76
N THR A 270 11.36 -6.52 -28.80
CA THR A 270 11.06 -6.31 -27.37
C THR A 270 10.85 -4.83 -27.02
N ALA A 271 11.50 -3.92 -27.75
CA ALA A 271 11.34 -2.47 -27.59
C ALA A 271 10.11 -1.92 -28.34
N GLN A 272 9.71 -2.56 -29.44
CA GLN A 272 8.58 -2.17 -30.29
C GLN A 272 7.81 -3.43 -30.70
N PRO A 273 7.04 -4.03 -29.77
CA PRO A 273 6.25 -5.22 -30.05
C PRO A 273 5.12 -4.92 -31.02
N THR A 274 4.69 -5.93 -31.78
CA THR A 274 3.51 -5.86 -32.66
C THR A 274 2.28 -5.44 -31.88
N ILE A 275 2.12 -5.96 -30.65
CA ILE A 275 1.06 -5.60 -29.68
C ILE A 275 1.54 -5.88 -28.25
N GLY A 276 1.09 -5.09 -27.30
CA GLY A 276 1.29 -5.30 -25.86
C GLY A 276 2.74 -5.40 -25.45
N LYS A 277 3.13 -6.52 -24.81
CA LYS A 277 4.52 -6.80 -24.40
C LYS A 277 5.04 -8.05 -25.07
N PHE A 278 6.33 -8.04 -25.37
CA PHE A 278 7.03 -9.19 -25.96
C PHE A 278 8.30 -9.50 -25.18
N TYR A 279 8.36 -10.73 -24.68
CA TYR A 279 9.54 -11.32 -24.04
C TYR A 279 10.19 -12.33 -24.97
N LYS A 280 11.44 -12.11 -25.29
CA LYS A 280 12.30 -13.10 -25.97
C LYS A 280 13.41 -13.49 -24.98
N ILE A 281 13.44 -14.74 -24.59
CA ILE A 281 14.27 -15.23 -23.49
C ILE A 281 14.99 -16.53 -23.86
N ASN A 282 15.98 -16.91 -23.04
CA ASN A 282 16.56 -18.23 -23.08
C ASN A 282 15.75 -19.22 -22.23
N ASP A 283 15.87 -20.50 -22.51
CA ASP A 283 15.13 -21.54 -21.82
C ASP A 283 15.32 -21.57 -20.29
N ASN A 284 16.48 -21.20 -19.81
CA ASN A 284 16.77 -21.12 -18.36
C ASN A 284 16.07 -19.93 -17.64
N GLU A 285 15.45 -19.05 -18.38
CA GLU A 285 14.73 -17.89 -17.88
C GLU A 285 13.20 -18.09 -17.85
N ILE A 286 12.70 -19.22 -18.40
CA ILE A 286 11.25 -19.49 -18.52
C ILE A 286 10.52 -19.33 -17.19
N GLU A 287 10.94 -20.05 -16.16
CA GLU A 287 10.28 -20.02 -14.86
C GLU A 287 10.26 -18.59 -14.28
N LYS A 288 11.41 -17.94 -14.25
CA LYS A 288 11.52 -16.57 -13.72
C LYS A 288 10.67 -15.58 -14.50
N THR A 289 10.70 -15.65 -15.82
CA THR A 289 9.94 -14.70 -16.63
C THR A 289 8.43 -14.88 -16.44
N ILE A 290 7.94 -16.13 -16.41
CA ILE A 290 6.51 -16.38 -16.22
C ILE A 290 6.05 -16.03 -14.81
N THR A 291 6.79 -16.46 -13.77
CA THR A 291 6.33 -16.35 -12.38
C THR A 291 6.64 -15.01 -11.73
N GLU A 292 7.58 -14.23 -12.24
CA GLU A 292 7.96 -12.92 -11.69
C GLU A 292 7.63 -11.78 -12.64
N GLN A 293 8.11 -11.80 -13.91
CA GLN A 293 7.98 -10.66 -14.82
C GLN A 293 6.56 -10.55 -15.39
N ILE A 294 6.01 -11.64 -15.94
CA ILE A 294 4.62 -11.66 -16.45
C ILE A 294 3.65 -11.47 -15.27
N TYR A 295 3.91 -12.09 -14.12
CA TYR A 295 3.12 -11.84 -12.92
C TYR A 295 3.09 -10.36 -12.54
N ALA A 296 4.25 -9.69 -12.52
CA ALA A 296 4.33 -8.25 -12.21
C ALA A 296 3.64 -7.36 -13.27
N ASP A 297 3.54 -7.81 -14.53
CA ASP A 297 2.81 -7.11 -15.58
C ASP A 297 1.29 -7.20 -15.40
N LEU A 298 0.81 -8.27 -14.80
CA LEU A 298 -0.61 -8.52 -14.54
C LEU A 298 -1.05 -7.92 -13.20
N VAL A 299 -0.18 -8.00 -12.21
CA VAL A 299 -0.44 -7.49 -10.84
C VAL A 299 0.23 -6.15 -10.70
N PRO A 300 -0.53 -5.06 -10.57
CA PRO A 300 0.06 -3.75 -10.31
C PRO A 300 0.93 -3.79 -9.06
N VAL A 301 2.01 -3.03 -9.07
CA VAL A 301 2.93 -2.86 -7.94
C VAL A 301 2.13 -2.68 -6.65
N GLU A 302 2.48 -3.47 -5.63
CA GLU A 302 1.93 -3.32 -4.29
C GLU A 302 2.09 -1.87 -3.84
N GLN A 303 0.95 -1.17 -3.64
CA GLN A 303 0.95 0.25 -3.30
C GLN A 303 1.26 0.42 -1.81
N THR A 304 2.48 0.06 -1.43
CA THR A 304 2.98 0.11 -0.06
C THR A 304 4.02 1.22 0.08
N LEU A 305 3.79 2.15 1.02
CA LEU A 305 4.82 3.07 1.47
C LEU A 305 5.78 2.34 2.40
N LYS A 306 7.08 2.62 2.30
CA LYS A 306 8.11 1.95 3.10
C LYS A 306 9.02 2.95 3.80
N ASP A 307 9.68 2.49 4.86
CA ASP A 307 10.70 3.24 5.60
C ASP A 307 10.22 4.63 6.02
N ILE A 308 8.96 4.73 6.48
CA ILE A 308 8.36 6.01 6.87
C ILE A 308 8.95 6.45 8.21
N THR A 309 9.52 7.65 8.24
CA THR A 309 9.93 8.33 9.48
C THR A 309 9.24 9.67 9.57
N ILE A 310 8.56 9.92 10.69
CA ILE A 310 7.90 11.18 11.01
C ILE A 310 8.70 11.81 12.14
N VAL A 311 9.32 12.95 11.88
CA VAL A 311 10.08 13.69 12.89
C VAL A 311 9.26 14.90 13.31
N ASP A 312 8.81 14.89 14.56
CA ASP A 312 8.01 15.93 15.18
C ASP A 312 8.90 16.79 16.09
N TYR A 313 9.14 18.04 15.69
CA TYR A 313 10.03 18.96 16.39
C TYR A 313 9.24 19.87 17.32
N PHE A 314 9.72 20.02 18.55
CA PHE A 314 9.06 20.82 19.58
C PHE A 314 9.82 22.12 19.88
N PRO A 315 9.10 23.24 20.03
CA PRO A 315 9.71 24.46 20.56
C PRO A 315 10.21 24.25 21.99
N GLN A 316 11.26 24.95 22.38
CA GLN A 316 11.86 24.84 23.72
C GLN A 316 10.80 25.06 24.81
N TYR A 317 9.92 26.07 24.67
CA TYR A 317 8.88 26.34 25.66
C TYR A 317 7.88 25.19 25.87
N ILE A 318 7.67 24.30 24.86
CA ILE A 318 6.86 23.10 25.04
C ILE A 318 7.64 22.08 25.88
N VAL A 319 8.89 21.84 25.55
CA VAL A 319 9.76 20.89 26.30
C VAL A 319 9.94 21.31 27.76
N ASP A 320 10.12 22.60 28.01
CA ASP A 320 10.35 23.12 29.36
C ASP A 320 9.10 23.06 30.24
N ASN A 321 7.94 23.36 29.66
CA ASN A 321 6.73 23.62 30.44
C ASN A 321 5.68 22.50 30.39
N PHE A 322 5.81 21.52 29.45
CA PHE A 322 4.83 20.45 29.33
C PHE A 322 5.47 19.08 29.57
N GLU A 323 4.71 18.21 30.22
CA GLU A 323 4.99 16.78 30.21
C GLU A 323 4.37 16.15 28.96
N MET A 324 5.13 15.27 28.31
CA MET A 324 4.66 14.48 27.18
C MET A 324 4.50 13.02 27.59
N ALA A 325 3.38 12.41 27.28
CA ALA A 325 3.15 11.00 27.54
C ALA A 325 2.55 10.34 26.31
N TYR A 326 3.12 9.19 25.95
CA TYR A 326 2.57 8.35 24.88
C TYR A 326 1.27 7.72 25.34
N VAL A 327 0.24 7.78 24.51
CA VAL A 327 -1.02 7.08 24.71
C VAL A 327 -0.92 5.75 24.00
N GLU A 328 -0.91 4.64 24.75
CA GLU A 328 -0.87 3.30 24.17
C GLU A 328 -2.11 3.10 23.30
N GLY A 329 -1.92 2.91 22.01
CA GLY A 329 -2.97 2.77 21.01
C GLY A 329 -2.83 1.49 20.21
N VAL A 330 -3.80 1.29 19.34
CA VAL A 330 -3.95 0.07 18.52
C VAL A 330 -2.74 -0.24 17.67
N ASP A 331 -1.97 0.77 17.24
CA ASP A 331 -0.88 0.62 16.27
C ASP A 331 0.53 0.62 16.89
N ALA A 332 0.61 0.58 18.22
CA ALA A 332 1.89 0.61 18.96
C ALA A 332 2.88 -0.52 18.60
N LEU A 333 2.39 -1.65 18.09
CA LEU A 333 3.22 -2.76 17.63
C LEU A 333 3.88 -2.52 16.28
N LYS A 334 3.31 -1.63 15.45
CA LYS A 334 3.82 -1.32 14.11
C LYS A 334 4.64 -0.03 14.05
N ILE A 335 4.59 0.76 15.10
CA ILE A 335 5.23 2.08 15.18
C ILE A 335 6.20 2.10 16.33
N SER A 336 7.48 2.37 16.04
CA SER A 336 8.49 2.63 17.06
C SER A 336 8.72 4.13 17.22
N SER A 337 9.20 4.57 18.39
CA SER A 337 9.53 5.98 18.64
C SER A 337 10.90 6.14 19.28
N LYS A 338 11.57 7.24 18.91
CA LYS A 338 12.86 7.67 19.48
C LYS A 338 12.82 9.15 19.78
N ILE A 339 13.30 9.53 20.99
CA ILE A 339 13.43 10.91 21.41
C ILE A 339 14.85 11.39 21.13
N ASP A 340 14.98 12.59 20.60
CA ASP A 340 16.22 13.30 20.43
C ASP A 340 16.15 14.60 21.25
N LYS A 341 16.96 14.68 22.31
CA LYS A 341 17.02 15.83 23.22
C LYS A 341 17.80 17.02 22.67
N GLU A 342 18.71 16.77 21.72
CA GLU A 342 19.50 17.84 21.13
C GLU A 342 18.67 18.66 20.15
N THR A 343 17.75 18.01 19.47
CA THR A 343 16.87 18.65 18.49
C THR A 343 15.45 18.90 19.03
N ASN A 344 15.15 18.49 20.27
CA ASN A 344 13.81 18.53 20.86
C ASN A 344 12.78 17.87 19.94
N SER A 345 13.05 16.64 19.51
CA SER A 345 12.17 15.95 18.57
C SER A 345 11.82 14.53 19.00
N ILE A 346 10.71 14.05 18.50
CA ILE A 346 10.32 12.65 18.55
C ILE A 346 10.27 12.12 17.11
N THR A 347 11.02 11.07 16.84
CA THR A 347 10.97 10.35 15.57
C THR A 347 10.08 9.13 15.72
N TRP A 348 9.06 9.04 14.89
CA TRP A 348 8.16 7.88 14.75
C TRP A 348 8.57 7.11 13.51
N THR A 349 8.76 5.80 13.64
CA THR A 349 9.18 4.94 12.52
C THR A 349 8.12 3.89 12.24
N ILE A 350 7.70 3.84 10.98
CA ILE A 350 6.75 2.88 10.42
C ILE A 350 7.48 2.14 9.30
N PRO A 351 7.78 0.84 9.45
CA PRO A 351 8.53 0.09 8.44
C PRO A 351 7.81 0.02 7.10
N GLU A 352 6.50 -0.22 7.14
CA GLU A 352 5.64 -0.28 5.96
C GLU A 352 4.22 0.17 6.28
N LEU A 353 3.54 0.74 5.29
CA LEU A 353 2.11 1.07 5.32
C LEU A 353 1.48 0.57 4.03
N LYS A 354 0.71 -0.49 4.13
CA LYS A 354 0.07 -1.16 2.99
C LYS A 354 -1.10 -0.36 2.44
N ALA A 355 -1.53 -0.73 1.23
CA ALA A 355 -2.78 -0.23 0.67
C ALA A 355 -3.95 -0.42 1.65
N GLU A 356 -4.89 0.52 1.69
CA GLU A 356 -6.07 0.55 2.56
C GLU A 356 -5.73 0.54 4.07
N GLU A 357 -4.46 0.83 4.44
CA GLU A 357 -4.03 0.85 5.83
C GLU A 357 -3.96 2.28 6.38
N THR A 358 -4.34 2.41 7.64
CA THR A 358 -4.20 3.64 8.42
C THR A 358 -3.50 3.31 9.73
N LEU A 359 -2.41 4.01 10.03
CA LEU A 359 -1.70 3.89 11.31
C LEU A 359 -1.76 5.19 12.09
N LYS A 360 -1.94 5.08 13.41
CA LYS A 360 -2.12 6.21 14.33
C LYS A 360 -1.24 6.09 15.55
N VAL A 361 -0.71 7.21 15.99
CA VAL A 361 -0.14 7.36 17.34
C VAL A 361 -0.74 8.57 18.02
N GLN A 362 -0.81 8.53 19.34
CA GLN A 362 -1.30 9.64 20.15
C GLN A 362 -0.32 9.91 21.29
N TYR A 363 -0.18 11.17 21.64
CA TYR A 363 0.55 11.61 22.81
C TYR A 363 -0.17 12.80 23.46
N THR A 364 0.02 12.96 24.77
CA THR A 364 -0.53 14.07 25.51
C THR A 364 0.53 15.15 25.75
N LEU A 365 0.09 16.40 25.79
CA LEU A 365 0.80 17.52 26.35
C LEU A 365 0.04 17.96 27.60
N THR A 366 0.66 17.80 28.77
CA THR A 366 0.09 18.20 30.08
C THR A 366 0.98 19.28 30.67
N LEU A 367 0.41 20.41 31.07
CA LEU A 367 1.14 21.47 31.71
C LEU A 367 1.77 20.96 33.02
N LYS A 368 3.06 21.23 33.24
CA LYS A 368 3.77 20.87 34.46
C LYS A 368 3.27 21.70 35.64
N ASP A 369 3.34 21.18 36.87
CA ASP A 369 3.01 21.92 38.10
C ASP A 369 3.87 23.19 38.27
N LYS A 370 5.12 23.15 37.81
CA LYS A 370 6.02 24.30 37.74
C LYS A 370 6.33 24.61 36.29
N PHE A 371 5.90 25.76 35.84
CA PHE A 371 6.10 26.25 34.47
C PHE A 371 6.53 27.73 34.49
N ASP A 372 7.08 28.23 33.38
CA ASP A 372 7.43 29.65 33.23
C ASP A 372 6.16 30.47 32.99
N GLU A 373 5.80 31.34 33.95
CA GLU A 373 4.60 32.18 33.84
C GLU A 373 4.61 33.15 32.65
N LYS A 374 5.75 33.33 32.00
CA LYS A 374 5.82 34.13 30.75
C LYS A 374 5.06 33.55 29.59
N ILE A 375 4.72 32.26 29.64
CA ILE A 375 3.92 31.63 28.60
C ILE A 375 2.41 31.88 28.77
N ILE A 376 1.98 32.46 29.90
CA ILE A 376 0.60 32.84 30.14
C ILE A 376 0.21 33.92 29.12
N ASP A 377 -0.99 33.83 28.57
CA ASP A 377 -1.57 34.69 27.54
C ASP A 377 -0.82 34.69 26.21
N GLN A 378 0.20 33.84 26.04
CA GLN A 378 0.84 33.59 24.75
C GLN A 378 0.08 32.51 23.96
N ILE A 379 0.06 32.68 22.63
CA ILE A 379 -0.39 31.61 21.71
C ILE A 379 0.79 30.66 21.46
N LEU A 380 0.66 29.43 21.89
CA LEU A 380 1.70 28.42 21.86
C LEU A 380 1.44 27.42 20.73
N ASN A 381 2.37 27.26 19.82
CA ASN A 381 2.37 26.19 18.85
C ASN A 381 2.68 24.85 19.56
N THR A 382 1.89 23.82 19.35
CA THR A 382 2.09 22.50 19.98
C THR A 382 3.34 21.79 19.48
N ASN A 383 3.81 22.13 18.28
CA ASN A 383 5.10 21.72 17.71
C ASN A 383 5.65 22.82 16.81
N GLN A 384 6.92 22.74 16.42
CA GLN A 384 7.58 23.70 15.56
C GLN A 384 7.37 23.35 14.09
N LYS A 385 7.59 22.10 13.72
CA LYS A 385 7.42 21.55 12.39
C LYS A 385 7.28 20.03 12.46
N VAL A 386 6.78 19.42 11.40
CA VAL A 386 6.84 17.98 11.15
C VAL A 386 7.61 17.77 9.85
N GLU A 387 8.49 16.78 9.83
CA GLU A 387 9.22 16.34 8.65
C GLU A 387 8.97 14.84 8.44
N ILE A 388 8.68 14.43 7.21
CA ILE A 388 8.38 13.04 6.89
C ILE A 388 9.28 12.60 5.76
N ASN A 389 10.03 11.51 6.00
CA ASN A 389 10.82 10.82 5.01
C ASN A 389 10.17 9.46 4.76
N TYR A 390 10.08 9.03 3.51
CA TYR A 390 9.46 7.76 3.15
C TYR A 390 9.95 7.30 1.76
N LYS A 391 9.74 6.04 1.45
CA LYS A 391 9.83 5.52 0.09
C LYS A 391 8.43 5.37 -0.49
N ASP A 392 8.23 5.95 -1.67
CA ASP A 392 6.98 5.88 -2.41
C ASP A 392 6.78 4.47 -3.02
N PHE A 393 5.66 4.20 -3.66
CA PHE A 393 5.30 2.90 -4.25
C PHE A 393 6.34 2.38 -5.24
N ASP A 394 7.06 3.26 -5.93
CA ASP A 394 8.16 2.94 -6.85
C ASP A 394 9.53 2.78 -6.15
N ASN A 395 9.55 2.74 -4.81
CA ASN A 395 10.73 2.77 -3.94
C ASN A 395 11.58 4.06 -4.04
N THR A 396 11.08 5.12 -4.69
CA THR A 396 11.75 6.43 -4.71
C THR A 396 11.67 7.07 -3.32
N ALA A 397 12.82 7.51 -2.79
CA ALA A 397 12.88 8.24 -1.53
C ALA A 397 12.29 9.65 -1.68
N LYS A 398 11.41 10.01 -0.76
CA LYS A 398 10.72 11.31 -0.69
C LYS A 398 10.89 11.93 0.68
N THR A 399 10.93 13.25 0.71
CA THR A 399 10.91 14.06 1.95
C THR A 399 9.90 15.17 1.80
N THR A 400 9.11 15.39 2.83
CA THR A 400 8.14 16.49 2.91
C THR A 400 8.08 17.05 4.31
N LYS A 401 7.63 18.30 4.46
CA LYS A 401 7.57 18.98 5.77
C LYS A 401 6.42 19.98 5.83
N SER A 402 5.98 20.30 7.05
CA SER A 402 5.01 21.35 7.32
C SER A 402 5.28 22.00 8.68
N ASP A 403 5.04 23.29 8.79
CA ASP A 403 5.05 24.09 10.03
C ASP A 403 3.62 24.42 10.53
N VAL A 404 2.60 23.91 9.85
CA VAL A 404 1.21 24.01 10.32
C VAL A 404 1.04 23.17 11.58
N THR A 405 0.51 23.78 12.65
CA THR A 405 0.37 23.15 13.97
C THR A 405 -0.90 23.61 14.68
N PRO A 406 -1.51 22.75 15.50
CA PRO A 406 -2.51 23.17 16.46
C PRO A 406 -1.91 24.15 17.48
N LYS A 407 -2.73 25.07 17.97
CA LYS A 407 -2.30 26.11 18.92
C LYS A 407 -3.14 26.09 20.18
N ILE A 408 -2.46 26.26 21.31
CA ILE A 408 -3.06 26.35 22.64
C ILE A 408 -2.70 27.69 23.29
N LYS A 409 -3.45 28.08 24.32
CA LYS A 409 -3.18 29.26 25.13
C LYS A 409 -3.45 28.92 26.59
N LEU A 410 -2.62 29.45 27.50
CA LEU A 410 -2.86 29.42 28.94
C LEU A 410 -3.38 30.79 29.35
N THR A 411 -4.54 30.83 30.03
CA THR A 411 -5.14 32.05 30.54
C THR A 411 -5.18 31.99 32.06
N ALA A 412 -4.72 33.05 32.72
CA ALA A 412 -4.79 33.14 34.17
C ALA A 412 -6.24 33.14 34.67
N ILE A 413 -6.51 32.31 35.67
CA ILE A 413 -7.82 32.30 36.34
C ILE A 413 -7.84 33.43 37.34
N GLN A 414 -8.61 34.50 37.10
CA GLN A 414 -8.81 35.54 38.09
C GLN A 414 -9.58 34.93 39.26
N GLN A 415 -8.92 34.83 40.40
CA GLN A 415 -9.63 34.57 41.68
C GLN A 415 -10.52 35.77 41.93
N LEU A 416 -11.83 35.56 41.88
CA LEU A 416 -12.80 36.53 42.41
C LEU A 416 -12.46 36.70 43.89
N THR A 417 -11.76 37.80 44.22
CA THR A 417 -11.65 38.21 45.63
C THR A 417 -13.04 38.40 46.15
N GLN A 418 -13.44 37.54 47.09
CA GLN A 418 -14.68 37.77 47.82
C GLN A 418 -14.63 39.18 48.40
N PRO A 419 -15.67 40.02 48.24
CA PRO A 419 -15.67 41.30 48.91
C PRO A 419 -15.57 41.05 50.41
N THR A 420 -14.57 41.67 51.05
CA THR A 420 -14.40 41.73 52.48
C THR A 420 -15.72 42.18 53.08
N LYS A 421 -16.28 41.31 53.90
CA LYS A 421 -17.52 41.58 54.64
C LYS A 421 -17.28 42.77 55.55
N ASP A 422 -17.74 43.96 55.15
CA ASP A 422 -17.78 45.11 56.04
C ASP A 422 -18.76 44.77 57.21
N GLU A 423 -18.21 44.60 58.39
CA GLU A 423 -19.02 44.49 59.58
C GLU A 423 -19.57 45.88 59.91
N THR A 424 -20.86 46.04 59.77
CA THR A 424 -21.72 46.78 60.72
C THR A 424 -23.03 47.19 60.04
N LYS A 425 -24.06 46.43 60.29
CA LYS A 425 -25.40 46.90 60.73
C LYS A 425 -26.30 45.74 61.05
N ALA A 426 -26.89 45.83 62.24
CA ALA A 426 -27.85 44.87 62.82
C ALA A 426 -29.11 44.77 61.90
N PRO A 427 -29.79 43.63 61.93
CA PRO A 427 -30.92 43.39 61.04
C PRO A 427 -32.19 44.08 61.55
N GLU A 428 -32.83 44.82 60.66
CA GLU A 428 -34.24 45.23 60.79
C GLU A 428 -35.17 44.03 60.51
N GLU A 429 -36.17 43.84 61.35
CA GLU A 429 -37.13 42.73 61.28
C GLU A 429 -37.92 42.71 60.00
N LEU A 430 -38.01 41.58 59.37
CA LEU A 430 -38.88 41.32 58.21
C LEU A 430 -40.30 40.96 58.60
N PRO A 431 -41.34 41.41 57.89
CA PRO A 431 -42.72 41.07 58.12
C PRO A 431 -43.00 39.62 57.62
N LYS A 432 -43.76 38.87 58.45
CA LYS A 432 -44.25 37.54 58.13
C LYS A 432 -45.40 37.63 57.11
N THR A 433 -45.21 37.14 55.88
CA THR A 433 -46.31 36.68 55.04
C THR A 433 -45.91 35.39 54.36
N GLY A 434 -46.66 34.36 54.62
CA GLY A 434 -46.45 33.01 54.10
C GLY A 434 -47.02 32.80 52.72
N ALA A 435 -46.27 32.07 51.90
CA ALA A 435 -46.79 31.25 50.80
C ALA A 435 -45.75 30.11 50.52
N PRO A 436 -46.16 28.91 50.29
CA PRO A 436 -45.21 27.79 50.06
C PRO A 436 -44.74 27.80 48.61
N ILE A 437 -43.43 27.89 48.44
CA ILE A 437 -42.79 27.69 47.13
C ILE A 437 -42.47 26.22 46.98
N LEU A 438 -43.08 25.65 45.96
CA LEU A 438 -42.82 24.29 45.47
C LEU A 438 -41.40 24.20 44.92
N PHE A 439 -40.54 23.42 45.57
CA PHE A 439 -39.23 23.08 45.03
C PHE A 439 -39.40 21.99 43.96
N GLY A 440 -39.26 22.36 42.67
CA GLY A 440 -39.09 21.42 41.59
C GLY A 440 -37.69 20.82 41.61
N PHE A 441 -37.58 19.52 41.82
CA PHE A 441 -36.32 18.80 41.66
C PHE A 441 -35.99 18.70 40.20
N ILE A 442 -34.89 19.38 39.78
CA ILE A 442 -34.25 19.11 38.50
C ILE A 442 -33.33 17.93 38.72
N THR A 443 -33.70 16.77 38.21
CA THR A 443 -32.83 15.59 38.11
C THR A 443 -31.80 15.88 36.99
N VAL A 444 -30.57 16.14 37.41
CA VAL A 444 -29.43 16.13 36.50
C VAL A 444 -29.09 14.66 36.21
N ALA A 445 -29.33 14.23 34.98
CA ALA A 445 -28.88 12.95 34.49
C ALA A 445 -27.32 12.94 34.43
N THR A 446 -26.70 12.22 35.35
CA THR A 446 -25.27 11.93 35.27
C THR A 446 -25.03 10.94 34.15
N VAL A 447 -24.45 11.46 33.04
CA VAL A 447 -23.88 10.61 32.01
C VAL A 447 -22.62 9.97 32.59
N SER A 448 -22.66 8.66 32.81
CA SER A 448 -21.51 7.88 33.23
C SER A 448 -20.50 7.80 32.09
N THR A 449 -19.48 8.63 32.12
CA THR A 449 -18.29 8.47 31.30
C THR A 449 -17.51 7.27 31.81
N ILE A 450 -17.46 6.20 31.04
CA ILE A 450 -16.56 5.06 31.29
C ILE A 450 -15.15 5.56 31.01
N ALA A 451 -14.41 5.89 32.06
CA ALA A 451 -13.00 6.20 31.97
C ALA A 451 -12.22 4.90 31.73
N PHE A 452 -11.80 4.67 30.49
CA PHE A 452 -10.75 3.71 30.21
C PHE A 452 -9.45 4.23 30.84
N ALA A 453 -8.92 3.53 31.83
CA ALA A 453 -7.59 3.79 32.36
C ALA A 453 -6.56 3.43 31.29
N VAL A 454 -6.16 4.41 30.50
CA VAL A 454 -5.09 4.27 29.50
C VAL A 454 -3.76 4.34 30.23
N LYS A 455 -2.99 3.25 30.16
CA LYS A 455 -1.64 3.18 30.69
C LYS A 455 -0.74 4.04 29.79
N SER A 456 -0.29 5.20 30.29
CA SER A 456 0.56 6.11 29.54
C SER A 456 2.03 5.95 29.93
N LYS A 457 2.94 5.96 28.95
CA LYS A 457 4.39 5.97 29.16
C LYS A 457 4.91 7.39 28.91
N LYS A 458 5.53 8.00 29.94
CA LYS A 458 6.05 9.37 29.85
C LYS A 458 7.30 9.42 28.95
N PHE A 459 7.43 10.49 28.20
CA PHE A 459 8.65 10.85 27.48
C PHE A 459 9.52 11.74 28.40
N ASN A 460 10.80 11.41 28.54
CA ASN A 460 11.76 12.23 29.24
C ASN A 460 12.69 12.91 28.24
N PHE A 461 12.40 14.17 27.93
CA PHE A 461 13.29 15.06 27.19
C PHE A 461 14.45 15.51 28.02
#